data_cbbc977c11658fa722caf49d294c9634
#
_entry.id   cbbc977c11658fa722caf49d294c9634
#
_cell.length_a   1.000
_cell.length_b   1.000
_cell.length_c   1.000
_cell.angle_alpha   90.00
_cell.angle_beta   90.00
_cell.angle_gamma   90.00
#
_symmetry.space_group_name_H-M   'P 1'
#
loop_
_entity.id
_entity.type
_entity.pdbx_description
1 polymer ?
#
loop_
_entity_poly.entity_id
_entity_poly.type
_entity_poly.pdbx_seq_one_letter_code
_entity_poly.pdbx_strand_id
1 'polypeptide(L)'
;MDDNSNLTVLVIDPNPGMRGSLQNMLNMSNISKIEFAVSSGTAIRNLSRKAYDIILCEYDLDSGGENGQDGQQLLEDLRHHKLIGMGAIFIMLTSEGVYSKVVSAAELTPTDYILKPFTVDVLMQRITRAVDRRSVFLPTYKLIDQGSLREAIRSCVAAENAHPRYAADFVRLRAELHVSLNEFPEAEHLYTAMLGVKQVGWASLGLARTLFTQGRVEEAENVLTQLVSVNPKLMAAYDLLAKCHEANGSAARAQQVLEEAVSISPHMVRRLRHLGEVALGAGDVTAAEKSFKQVVTKAKYSEFRDPEDHVNLVKTLVQKGDATQASGVIRDLERSMRGNPNVDACKAISFAMLHEAAGNSAAAVAELNNAVGAVRASSGLSSKLRIGLAESCLAHKLDQGAAEVMLSVMNDAKSGVSTQQAMSVFVKAGRPDLADGMGAQLKAQAQILLGVAAEKANMGDIKGAVQSLLEAMHMSPGNLQVMIAVAKGILRQLSELGWDHPLAEVCQAQIAAIHKIDPAHPQLELINNEYNALKRKYGIAAA
;
A
#
# COMPACT_ATOMS: atom_id res chain seq x y z
N MET A 1 -5.11 38.85 -10.41
CA MET A 1 -4.25 37.85 -11.05
C MET A 1 -3.52 37.17 -9.93
N ASP A 2 -3.85 35.90 -9.66
CA ASP A 2 -3.17 35.15 -8.62
C ASP A 2 -1.69 35.04 -8.98
N ASP A 3 -0.84 35.23 -7.98
CA ASP A 3 0.61 35.18 -8.16
C ASP A 3 1.06 33.71 -8.38
N ASN A 4 1.09 33.30 -9.66
CA ASN A 4 1.53 31.96 -10.08
C ASN A 4 3.05 31.77 -9.98
N SER A 5 3.81 32.82 -9.61
CA SER A 5 5.29 32.81 -9.60
C SER A 5 5.88 31.82 -8.60
N ASN A 6 5.10 31.39 -7.61
CA ASN A 6 5.53 30.45 -6.58
C ASN A 6 5.27 28.98 -6.93
N LEU A 7 4.45 28.69 -7.95
CA LEU A 7 4.13 27.34 -8.35
C LEU A 7 5.35 26.61 -8.94
N THR A 8 5.60 25.42 -8.47
CA THR A 8 6.63 24.51 -8.98
C THR A 8 6.00 23.47 -9.90
N VAL A 9 6.51 23.37 -11.14
CA VAL A 9 5.95 22.49 -12.17
C VAL A 9 6.97 21.46 -12.61
N LEU A 10 6.56 20.20 -12.67
CA LEU A 10 7.29 19.12 -13.34
C LEU A 10 6.58 18.77 -14.65
N VAL A 11 7.30 18.90 -15.76
CA VAL A 11 6.83 18.50 -17.10
C VAL A 11 7.47 17.16 -17.45
N ILE A 12 6.66 16.14 -17.66
CA ILE A 12 7.09 14.78 -18.00
C ILE A 12 6.65 14.51 -19.44
N ASP A 13 7.57 14.60 -20.38
CA ASP A 13 7.30 14.36 -21.80
C ASP A 13 8.61 13.95 -22.49
N PRO A 14 8.66 12.81 -23.22
CA PRO A 14 9.86 12.40 -23.97
C PRO A 14 10.18 13.35 -25.14
N ASN A 15 9.19 14.05 -25.68
CA ASN A 15 9.36 14.95 -26.84
C ASN A 15 9.97 16.31 -26.44
N PRO A 16 11.19 16.66 -26.92
CA PRO A 16 11.82 17.93 -26.58
C PRO A 16 11.06 19.14 -27.11
N GLY A 17 10.42 19.03 -28.28
CA GLY A 17 9.62 20.12 -28.85
C GLY A 17 8.39 20.44 -27.98
N MET A 18 7.72 19.42 -27.46
CA MET A 18 6.58 19.61 -26.55
C MET A 18 7.02 20.23 -25.22
N ARG A 19 8.14 19.77 -24.64
CA ARG A 19 8.70 20.39 -23.43
C ARG A 19 8.99 21.87 -23.62
N GLY A 20 9.59 22.26 -24.76
CA GLY A 20 9.83 23.65 -25.10
C GLY A 20 8.54 24.48 -25.29
N SER A 21 7.54 23.89 -25.93
CA SER A 21 6.23 24.53 -26.09
C SER A 21 5.53 24.75 -24.74
N LEU A 22 5.52 23.74 -23.88
CA LEU A 22 4.95 23.83 -22.52
C LEU A 22 5.71 24.87 -21.66
N GLN A 23 7.04 24.92 -21.76
CA GLN A 23 7.83 25.95 -21.08
C GLN A 23 7.42 27.35 -21.49
N ASN A 24 7.28 27.59 -22.79
CA ASN A 24 6.85 28.91 -23.31
C ASN A 24 5.44 29.25 -22.82
N MET A 25 4.50 28.30 -22.89
CA MET A 25 3.12 28.50 -22.43
C MET A 25 3.06 28.85 -20.93
N LEU A 26 3.81 28.13 -20.09
CA LEU A 26 3.86 28.36 -18.64
C LEU A 26 4.52 29.71 -18.31
N ASN A 27 5.63 30.07 -19.00
CA ASN A 27 6.32 31.34 -18.81
C ASN A 27 5.44 32.55 -19.18
N MET A 28 4.62 32.43 -20.23
CA MET A 28 3.65 33.46 -20.60
C MET A 28 2.63 33.75 -19.50
N SER A 29 2.48 32.82 -18.54
CA SER A 29 1.54 32.93 -17.44
C SER A 29 2.24 33.10 -16.07
N ASN A 30 3.48 33.59 -16.07
CA ASN A 30 4.33 33.83 -14.88
C ASN A 30 4.68 32.60 -14.06
N ILE A 31 4.62 31.39 -14.66
CA ILE A 31 5.12 30.16 -14.03
C ILE A 31 6.53 29.92 -14.57
N SER A 32 7.55 30.17 -13.75
CA SER A 32 8.97 30.07 -14.16
C SER A 32 9.74 28.92 -13.49
N LYS A 33 9.23 28.36 -12.40
CA LYS A 33 9.87 27.26 -11.67
C LYS A 33 9.51 25.91 -12.31
N ILE A 34 10.10 25.61 -13.46
CA ILE A 34 9.76 24.44 -14.29
C ILE A 34 10.96 23.51 -14.35
N GLU A 35 10.71 22.23 -14.07
CA GLU A 35 11.69 21.15 -14.30
C GLU A 35 11.13 20.13 -15.29
N PHE A 36 12.04 19.36 -15.90
CA PHE A 36 11.70 18.42 -16.95
C PHE A 36 12.14 17.01 -16.61
N ALA A 37 11.30 16.06 -16.99
CA ALA A 37 11.64 14.63 -17.01
C ALA A 37 11.34 14.08 -18.41
N VAL A 38 12.27 13.30 -18.92
CA VAL A 38 12.18 12.68 -20.27
C VAL A 38 11.61 11.27 -20.25
N SER A 39 11.41 10.71 -19.06
CA SER A 39 10.92 9.35 -18.85
C SER A 39 10.33 9.19 -17.45
N SER A 40 9.57 8.12 -17.23
CA SER A 40 9.03 7.76 -15.91
C SER A 40 10.12 7.64 -14.84
N GLY A 41 11.24 6.97 -15.12
CA GLY A 41 12.35 6.83 -14.18
C GLY A 41 12.98 8.18 -13.79
N THR A 42 13.13 9.12 -14.74
CA THR A 42 13.60 10.48 -14.41
C THR A 42 12.59 11.24 -13.55
N ALA A 43 11.29 11.09 -13.84
CA ALA A 43 10.21 11.70 -13.06
C ALA A 43 10.21 11.18 -11.61
N ILE A 44 10.32 9.88 -11.42
CA ILE A 44 10.39 9.24 -10.10
C ILE A 44 11.59 9.77 -9.30
N ARG A 45 12.78 9.85 -9.91
CA ARG A 45 13.98 10.40 -9.25
C ARG A 45 13.80 11.87 -8.85
N ASN A 46 13.16 12.69 -9.68
CA ASN A 46 12.88 14.08 -9.35
C ASN A 46 11.90 14.17 -8.17
N LEU A 47 10.79 13.42 -8.22
CA LEU A 47 9.76 13.39 -7.19
C LEU A 47 10.23 12.78 -5.86
N SER A 48 11.22 11.89 -5.89
CA SER A 48 11.85 11.36 -4.67
C SER A 48 12.74 12.40 -3.95
N ARG A 49 13.13 13.47 -4.64
CA ARG A 49 14.01 14.52 -4.09
C ARG A 49 13.26 15.73 -3.59
N LYS A 50 12.18 16.11 -4.28
CA LYS A 50 11.35 17.25 -3.91
C LYS A 50 9.90 17.09 -4.39
N ALA A 51 8.99 17.78 -3.73
CA ALA A 51 7.60 17.89 -4.14
C ALA A 51 7.41 18.98 -5.21
N TYR A 52 6.43 18.77 -6.09
CA TYR A 52 5.96 19.75 -7.08
C TYR A 52 4.48 20.03 -6.85
N ASP A 53 4.06 21.26 -7.15
CA ASP A 53 2.67 21.67 -7.06
C ASP A 53 1.84 21.11 -8.21
N ILE A 54 2.43 21.12 -9.41
CA ILE A 54 1.79 20.69 -10.65
C ILE A 54 2.70 19.72 -11.39
N ILE A 55 2.12 18.63 -11.85
CA ILE A 55 2.77 17.64 -12.72
C ILE A 55 1.97 17.60 -14.01
N LEU A 56 2.61 17.98 -15.13
CA LEU A 56 2.08 17.82 -16.47
C LEU A 56 2.73 16.59 -17.09
N CYS A 57 1.96 15.55 -17.34
CA CYS A 57 2.50 14.27 -17.78
C CYS A 57 1.92 13.85 -19.13
N GLU A 58 2.79 13.60 -20.10
CA GLU A 58 2.41 12.90 -21.33
C GLU A 58 1.90 11.50 -20.99
N TYR A 59 0.83 11.09 -21.66
CA TYR A 59 0.32 9.73 -21.51
C TYR A 59 1.28 8.70 -22.09
N ASP A 60 1.74 8.91 -23.32
CA ASP A 60 2.69 8.03 -23.99
C ASP A 60 4.12 8.43 -23.65
N LEU A 61 4.69 7.78 -22.64
CA LEU A 61 6.06 8.00 -22.19
C LEU A 61 7.09 7.14 -22.92
N ASP A 62 6.64 6.21 -23.76
CA ASP A 62 7.49 5.32 -24.52
C ASP A 62 7.37 5.59 -26.03
N SER A 63 8.23 6.43 -26.55
CA SER A 63 8.22 6.86 -27.95
C SER A 63 8.50 5.71 -28.97
N GLY A 64 7.79 4.59 -28.86
CA GLY A 64 7.80 3.51 -29.86
C GLY A 64 8.14 2.12 -29.37
N GLY A 65 8.16 1.84 -28.06
CA GLY A 65 8.38 0.51 -27.51
C GLY A 65 7.08 -0.10 -26.91
N GLU A 66 6.80 -1.36 -27.19
CA GLU A 66 5.65 -2.10 -26.64
C GLU A 66 5.74 -2.33 -25.12
N ASN A 67 6.84 -1.95 -24.46
CA ASN A 67 7.20 -2.34 -23.09
C ASN A 67 7.46 -1.17 -22.13
N GLY A 68 7.23 0.08 -22.54
CA GLY A 68 7.42 1.25 -21.69
C GLY A 68 6.25 1.49 -20.74
N GLN A 69 6.52 2.19 -19.65
CA GLN A 69 5.51 2.62 -18.70
C GLN A 69 4.77 3.84 -19.28
N ASP A 70 3.43 3.80 -19.32
CA ASP A 70 2.62 4.96 -19.69
C ASP A 70 2.40 5.93 -18.52
N GLY A 71 1.86 7.11 -18.81
CA GLY A 71 1.63 8.14 -17.79
C GLY A 71 0.60 7.73 -16.72
N GLN A 72 -0.34 6.85 -17.07
CA GLN A 72 -1.31 6.30 -16.11
C GLN A 72 -0.63 5.37 -15.11
N GLN A 73 0.20 4.45 -15.60
CA GLN A 73 0.99 3.56 -14.75
C GLN A 73 1.94 4.35 -13.84
N LEU A 74 2.55 5.41 -14.38
CA LEU A 74 3.38 6.31 -13.58
C LEU A 74 2.57 6.96 -12.45
N LEU A 75 1.37 7.51 -12.72
CA LEU A 75 0.51 8.10 -11.70
C LEU A 75 0.16 7.10 -10.59
N GLU A 76 -0.14 5.87 -10.97
CA GLU A 76 -0.48 4.80 -10.03
C GLU A 76 0.70 4.42 -9.14
N ASP A 77 1.88 4.28 -9.74
CA ASP A 77 3.12 4.01 -9.00
C ASP A 77 3.47 5.16 -8.05
N LEU A 78 3.37 6.41 -8.50
CA LEU A 78 3.64 7.59 -7.67
C LEU A 78 2.72 7.67 -6.45
N ARG A 79 1.44 7.36 -6.61
CA ARG A 79 0.48 7.33 -5.49
C ARG A 79 0.68 6.13 -4.57
N HIS A 80 0.93 4.95 -5.14
CA HIS A 80 1.18 3.74 -4.36
C HIS A 80 2.40 3.90 -3.44
N HIS A 81 3.48 4.46 -3.98
CA HIS A 81 4.73 4.70 -3.24
C HIS A 81 4.74 6.03 -2.48
N LYS A 82 3.60 6.76 -2.44
CA LYS A 82 3.44 8.04 -1.73
C LYS A 82 4.47 9.10 -2.13
N LEU A 83 4.90 9.09 -3.40
CA LEU A 83 5.83 10.10 -3.95
C LEU A 83 5.13 11.41 -4.30
N ILE A 84 3.80 11.39 -4.41
CA ILE A 84 2.98 12.59 -4.57
C ILE A 84 1.92 12.64 -3.47
N GLY A 85 1.77 13.80 -2.83
CA GLY A 85 0.77 14.03 -1.80
C GLY A 85 -0.64 14.19 -2.37
N MET A 86 -1.64 14.19 -1.49
CA MET A 86 -3.06 14.35 -1.88
C MET A 86 -3.32 15.71 -2.55
N GLY A 87 -2.55 16.74 -2.19
CA GLY A 87 -2.65 18.09 -2.78
C GLY A 87 -1.88 18.29 -4.07
N ALA A 88 -1.15 17.32 -4.60
CA ALA A 88 -0.44 17.46 -5.86
C ALA A 88 -1.42 17.44 -7.04
N ILE A 89 -1.28 18.42 -7.93
CA ILE A 89 -2.08 18.52 -9.15
C ILE A 89 -1.38 17.70 -10.24
N PHE A 90 -2.04 16.64 -10.71
CA PHE A 90 -1.52 15.81 -11.82
C PHE A 90 -2.44 15.93 -13.02
N ILE A 91 -1.93 16.53 -14.09
CA ILE A 91 -2.68 16.74 -15.35
C ILE A 91 -2.07 15.85 -16.43
N MET A 92 -2.91 14.99 -17.01
CA MET A 92 -2.52 14.11 -18.10
C MET A 92 -2.68 14.80 -19.44
N LEU A 93 -1.64 14.79 -20.25
CA LEU A 93 -1.65 15.27 -21.63
C LEU A 93 -1.79 14.08 -22.57
N THR A 94 -2.78 14.06 -23.46
CA THR A 94 -3.05 12.89 -24.30
C THR A 94 -3.60 13.27 -25.67
N SER A 95 -3.45 12.40 -26.67
CA SER A 95 -4.09 12.53 -27.95
C SER A 95 -5.53 12.03 -27.93
N GLU A 96 -6.38 12.51 -28.84
CA GLU A 96 -7.81 12.16 -28.90
C GLU A 96 -8.06 10.65 -29.05
N GLY A 97 -7.23 9.94 -29.84
CA GLY A 97 -7.37 8.49 -30.05
C GLY A 97 -7.08 7.64 -28.81
N VAL A 98 -6.36 8.18 -27.84
CA VAL A 98 -5.99 7.50 -26.58
C VAL A 98 -6.96 7.89 -25.47
N TYR A 99 -7.52 9.10 -25.50
CA TYR A 99 -8.36 9.64 -24.43
C TYR A 99 -9.51 8.71 -24.01
N SER A 100 -10.25 8.16 -24.98
CA SER A 100 -11.35 7.24 -24.67
C SER A 100 -10.90 5.94 -23.98
N LYS A 101 -9.68 5.48 -24.29
CA LYS A 101 -9.07 4.30 -23.66
C LYS A 101 -8.59 4.65 -22.26
N VAL A 102 -7.97 5.80 -22.07
CA VAL A 102 -7.39 6.26 -20.81
C VAL A 102 -8.45 6.57 -19.78
N VAL A 103 -9.44 7.40 -20.11
CA VAL A 103 -10.53 7.79 -19.18
C VAL A 103 -11.36 6.59 -18.78
N SER A 104 -11.45 5.60 -19.65
CA SER A 104 -12.23 4.40 -19.39
C SER A 104 -11.53 3.36 -18.54
N ALA A 105 -10.19 3.35 -18.54
CA ALA A 105 -9.38 2.39 -17.79
C ALA A 105 -8.73 2.99 -16.53
N ALA A 106 -8.91 4.29 -16.29
CA ALA A 106 -8.26 5.00 -15.19
C ALA A 106 -8.83 4.58 -13.82
N GLU A 107 -8.08 3.78 -13.09
CA GLU A 107 -8.38 3.43 -11.70
C GLU A 107 -8.14 4.58 -10.74
N LEU A 108 -7.09 5.34 -11.01
CA LEU A 108 -6.72 6.54 -10.30
C LEU A 108 -6.86 7.72 -11.27
N THR A 109 -7.94 8.48 -11.12
CA THR A 109 -8.15 9.66 -11.94
C THR A 109 -7.06 10.69 -11.65
N PRO A 110 -6.35 11.20 -12.67
CA PRO A 110 -5.55 12.42 -12.52
C PRO A 110 -6.47 13.59 -12.15
N THR A 111 -5.88 14.73 -11.78
CA THR A 111 -6.66 15.93 -11.45
C THR A 111 -7.46 16.41 -12.66
N ASP A 112 -6.87 16.34 -13.85
CA ASP A 112 -7.53 16.67 -15.12
C ASP A 112 -6.82 15.99 -16.31
N TYR A 113 -7.48 16.02 -17.48
CA TYR A 113 -6.95 15.61 -18.78
C TYR A 113 -6.98 16.78 -19.76
N ILE A 114 -5.94 16.91 -20.57
CA ILE A 114 -5.88 17.89 -21.66
C ILE A 114 -5.62 17.16 -22.99
N LEU A 115 -6.53 17.35 -23.95
CA LEU A 115 -6.40 16.76 -25.27
C LEU A 115 -5.47 17.58 -26.15
N LYS A 116 -4.53 16.96 -26.81
CA LYS A 116 -3.66 17.57 -27.82
C LYS A 116 -4.39 17.60 -29.19
N PRO A 117 -4.26 18.70 -29.95
CA PRO A 117 -3.54 19.94 -29.66
C PRO A 117 -4.33 20.88 -28.75
N PHE A 118 -3.65 21.69 -27.94
CA PHE A 118 -4.26 22.68 -27.06
C PHE A 118 -3.53 24.04 -27.11
N THR A 119 -4.22 25.08 -26.69
CA THR A 119 -3.69 26.45 -26.61
C THR A 119 -3.23 26.78 -25.20
N VAL A 120 -2.50 27.90 -25.06
CA VAL A 120 -2.11 28.44 -23.74
C VAL A 120 -3.33 28.66 -22.85
N ASP A 121 -4.41 29.24 -23.42
CA ASP A 121 -5.64 29.54 -22.67
C ASP A 121 -6.28 28.25 -22.09
N VAL A 122 -6.35 27.20 -22.90
CA VAL A 122 -6.88 25.89 -22.42
C VAL A 122 -6.04 25.34 -21.30
N LEU A 123 -4.70 25.32 -21.45
CA LEU A 123 -3.79 24.86 -20.42
C LEU A 123 -3.96 25.64 -19.11
N MET A 124 -3.97 26.99 -19.22
CA MET A 124 -4.06 27.84 -18.04
C MET A 124 -5.43 27.77 -17.37
N GLN A 125 -6.52 27.66 -18.12
CA GLN A 125 -7.85 27.45 -17.56
C GLN A 125 -7.92 26.18 -16.72
N ARG A 126 -7.31 25.08 -17.19
CA ARG A 126 -7.27 23.82 -16.45
C ARG A 126 -6.39 23.92 -15.20
N ILE A 127 -5.22 24.54 -15.31
CA ILE A 127 -4.33 24.77 -14.17
C ILE A 127 -5.02 25.64 -13.11
N THR A 128 -5.57 26.79 -13.48
CA THR A 128 -6.25 27.70 -12.54
C THR A 128 -7.38 26.96 -11.82
N ARG A 129 -8.24 26.25 -12.57
CA ARG A 129 -9.32 25.46 -11.96
C ARG A 129 -8.82 24.40 -10.96
N ALA A 130 -7.69 23.74 -11.27
CA ALA A 130 -7.10 22.75 -10.39
C ALA A 130 -6.47 23.39 -9.14
N VAL A 131 -5.83 24.55 -9.29
CA VAL A 131 -5.26 25.34 -8.17
C VAL A 131 -6.38 25.85 -7.26
N ASP A 132 -7.47 26.40 -7.82
CA ASP A 132 -8.64 26.84 -7.06
C ASP A 132 -9.24 25.68 -6.24
N ARG A 133 -9.44 24.53 -6.88
CA ARG A 133 -9.91 23.34 -6.17
C ARG A 133 -8.94 22.95 -5.06
N ARG A 134 -7.64 22.89 -5.35
CA ARG A 134 -6.61 22.57 -4.35
C ARG A 134 -6.66 23.52 -3.16
N SER A 135 -6.83 24.82 -3.37
CA SER A 135 -6.87 25.80 -2.28
C SER A 135 -7.99 25.53 -1.29
N VAL A 136 -9.15 25.06 -1.77
CA VAL A 136 -10.30 24.69 -0.94
C VAL A 136 -10.04 23.43 -0.10
N PHE A 137 -9.33 22.44 -0.65
CA PHE A 137 -9.02 21.17 0.04
C PHE A 137 -7.77 21.23 0.92
N LEU A 138 -6.86 22.16 0.68
CA LEU A 138 -5.56 22.21 1.32
C LEU A 138 -5.60 22.26 2.86
N PRO A 139 -6.51 22.99 3.51
CA PRO A 139 -6.63 22.96 4.98
C PRO A 139 -6.91 21.55 5.51
N THR A 140 -7.83 20.82 4.86
CA THR A 140 -8.17 19.44 5.24
C THR A 140 -7.01 18.48 4.96
N TYR A 141 -6.33 18.60 3.82
CA TYR A 141 -5.16 17.76 3.50
C TYR A 141 -4.01 17.95 4.49
N LYS A 142 -3.75 19.19 4.94
CA LYS A 142 -2.74 19.45 5.99
C LYS A 142 -3.06 18.75 7.30
N LEU A 143 -4.33 18.70 7.71
CA LEU A 143 -4.75 17.98 8.90
C LEU A 143 -4.56 16.48 8.75
N ILE A 144 -4.82 15.93 7.56
CA ILE A 144 -4.59 14.51 7.25
C ILE A 144 -3.09 14.18 7.31
N ASP A 145 -2.24 15.01 6.70
CA ASP A 145 -0.78 14.83 6.69
C ASP A 145 -0.19 14.91 8.12
N GLN A 146 -0.81 15.68 9.02
CA GLN A 146 -0.47 15.78 10.44
C GLN A 146 -1.02 14.61 11.28
N GLY A 147 -1.80 13.70 10.68
CA GLY A 147 -2.47 12.62 11.39
C GLY A 147 -3.70 13.06 12.22
N SER A 148 -4.13 14.32 12.10
CA SER A 148 -5.26 14.90 12.81
C SER A 148 -6.59 14.53 12.13
N LEU A 149 -6.89 13.22 12.01
CA LEU A 149 -7.98 12.72 11.18
C LEU A 149 -9.36 13.19 11.66
N ARG A 150 -9.58 13.32 12.98
CA ARG A 150 -10.85 13.82 13.51
C ARG A 150 -11.10 15.29 13.22
N GLU A 151 -10.03 16.12 13.27
CA GLU A 151 -10.11 17.51 12.83
C GLU A 151 -10.32 17.60 11.32
N ALA A 152 -9.71 16.72 10.54
CA ALA A 152 -9.94 16.64 9.11
C ALA A 152 -11.40 16.30 8.77
N ILE A 153 -12.05 15.40 9.54
CA ILE A 153 -13.48 15.11 9.43
C ILE A 153 -14.31 16.36 9.71
N ARG A 154 -14.03 17.09 10.80
CA ARG A 154 -14.73 18.35 11.11
C ARG A 154 -14.51 19.41 10.03
N SER A 155 -13.30 19.51 9.50
CA SER A 155 -12.98 20.38 8.36
C SER A 155 -13.80 20.02 7.13
N CYS A 156 -13.97 18.72 6.82
CA CYS A 156 -14.85 18.28 5.71
C CYS A 156 -16.29 18.76 5.91
N VAL A 157 -16.87 18.57 7.10
CA VAL A 157 -18.26 18.98 7.41
C VAL A 157 -18.44 20.50 7.23
N ALA A 158 -17.49 21.30 7.71
CA ALA A 158 -17.53 22.76 7.53
C ALA A 158 -17.43 23.14 6.04
N ALA A 159 -16.53 22.48 5.29
CA ALA A 159 -16.30 22.74 3.89
C ALA A 159 -17.45 22.27 2.98
N GLU A 160 -18.17 21.21 3.32
CA GLU A 160 -19.39 20.76 2.62
C GLU A 160 -20.43 21.89 2.51
N ASN A 161 -20.61 22.65 3.61
CA ASN A 161 -21.54 23.77 3.66
C ASN A 161 -20.98 25.03 2.99
N ALA A 162 -19.69 25.32 3.19
CA ALA A 162 -19.04 26.52 2.65
C ALA A 162 -18.82 26.45 1.13
N HIS A 163 -18.64 25.25 0.58
CA HIS A 163 -18.30 25.02 -0.83
C HIS A 163 -19.24 23.96 -1.47
N PRO A 164 -20.52 24.28 -1.72
CA PRO A 164 -21.52 23.31 -2.24
C PRO A 164 -21.10 22.63 -3.54
N ARG A 165 -20.29 23.31 -4.38
CA ARG A 165 -19.72 22.74 -5.62
C ARG A 165 -18.87 21.49 -5.37
N TYR A 166 -18.23 21.41 -4.22
CA TYR A 166 -17.32 20.33 -3.84
C TYR A 166 -17.87 19.46 -2.69
N ALA A 167 -19.14 19.65 -2.32
CA ALA A 167 -19.74 18.93 -1.19
C ALA A 167 -19.61 17.41 -1.32
N ALA A 168 -19.90 16.86 -2.50
CA ALA A 168 -19.76 15.41 -2.74
C ALA A 168 -18.31 14.90 -2.59
N ASP A 169 -17.32 15.70 -2.96
CA ASP A 169 -15.91 15.34 -2.78
C ASP A 169 -15.51 15.35 -1.30
N PHE A 170 -16.04 16.30 -0.50
CA PHE A 170 -15.82 16.34 0.95
C PHE A 170 -16.53 15.19 1.67
N VAL A 171 -17.77 14.84 1.27
CA VAL A 171 -18.45 13.65 1.77
C VAL A 171 -17.64 12.38 1.51
N ARG A 172 -17.10 12.24 0.31
CA ARG A 172 -16.22 11.13 -0.03
C ARG A 172 -14.98 11.08 0.87
N LEU A 173 -14.27 12.21 1.00
CA LEU A 173 -13.07 12.30 1.83
C LEU A 173 -13.38 11.98 3.29
N ARG A 174 -14.51 12.49 3.82
CA ARG A 174 -14.99 12.21 5.17
C ARG A 174 -15.26 10.73 5.39
N ALA A 175 -15.94 10.06 4.44
CA ALA A 175 -16.19 8.63 4.52
C ALA A 175 -14.89 7.80 4.51
N GLU A 176 -13.93 8.17 3.66
CA GLU A 176 -12.61 7.54 3.61
C GLU A 176 -11.83 7.73 4.94
N LEU A 177 -11.98 8.89 5.60
CA LEU A 177 -11.39 9.17 6.91
C LEU A 177 -12.03 8.33 8.02
N HIS A 178 -13.36 8.17 8.03
CA HIS A 178 -14.05 7.27 8.96
C HIS A 178 -13.58 5.82 8.79
N VAL A 179 -13.40 5.34 7.55
CA VAL A 179 -12.81 4.01 7.29
C VAL A 179 -11.42 3.89 7.89
N SER A 180 -10.57 4.93 7.74
CA SER A 180 -9.21 4.96 8.29
C SER A 180 -9.18 4.91 9.82
N LEU A 181 -10.23 5.40 10.48
CA LEU A 181 -10.43 5.35 11.93
C LEU A 181 -11.17 4.08 12.40
N ASN A 182 -11.47 3.13 11.50
CA ASN A 182 -12.32 1.95 11.74
C ASN A 182 -13.75 2.29 12.21
N GLU A 183 -14.22 3.49 11.93
CA GLU A 183 -15.60 3.95 12.18
C GLU A 183 -16.48 3.55 11.00
N PHE A 184 -16.64 2.24 10.82
CA PHE A 184 -17.31 1.67 9.64
C PHE A 184 -18.80 2.02 9.54
N PRO A 185 -19.59 2.07 10.65
CA PRO A 185 -21.01 2.47 10.58
C PRO A 185 -21.20 3.88 10.02
N GLU A 186 -20.34 4.82 10.40
CA GLU A 186 -20.36 6.21 9.94
C GLU A 186 -20.03 6.29 8.45
N ALA A 187 -19.00 5.56 8.01
CA ALA A 187 -18.61 5.48 6.60
C ALA A 187 -19.74 4.86 5.75
N GLU A 188 -20.32 3.75 6.21
CA GLU A 188 -21.44 3.05 5.54
C GLU A 188 -22.66 3.97 5.40
N HIS A 189 -23.01 4.71 6.47
CA HIS A 189 -24.09 5.69 6.44
C HIS A 189 -23.87 6.77 5.36
N LEU A 190 -22.65 7.33 5.29
CA LEU A 190 -22.31 8.36 4.30
C LEU A 190 -22.39 7.84 2.86
N TYR A 191 -21.85 6.66 2.58
CA TYR A 191 -21.92 6.07 1.25
C TYR A 191 -23.38 5.74 0.87
N THR A 192 -24.15 5.18 1.78
CA THR A 192 -25.56 4.82 1.55
C THR A 192 -26.42 6.08 1.33
N ALA A 193 -26.22 7.13 2.13
CA ALA A 193 -26.92 8.40 1.94
C ALA A 193 -26.60 9.01 0.56
N MET A 194 -25.33 8.97 0.14
CA MET A 194 -24.93 9.46 -1.18
C MET A 194 -25.59 8.65 -2.31
N LEU A 195 -25.63 7.33 -2.20
CA LEU A 195 -26.25 6.44 -3.18
C LEU A 195 -27.76 6.60 -3.25
N GLY A 196 -28.40 7.00 -2.15
CA GLY A 196 -29.82 7.37 -2.12
C GLY A 196 -30.16 8.62 -2.93
N VAL A 197 -29.19 9.54 -3.08
CA VAL A 197 -29.35 10.76 -3.89
C VAL A 197 -28.97 10.50 -5.35
N LYS A 198 -27.83 9.85 -5.57
CA LYS A 198 -27.30 9.59 -6.92
C LYS A 198 -26.45 8.33 -6.93
N GLN A 199 -26.70 7.49 -7.93
CA GLN A 199 -25.85 6.31 -8.18
C GLN A 199 -24.50 6.75 -8.73
N VAL A 200 -23.46 6.70 -7.88
CA VAL A 200 -22.09 7.10 -8.23
C VAL A 200 -21.12 5.96 -7.90
N GLY A 201 -20.31 5.58 -8.89
CA GLY A 201 -19.43 4.40 -8.80
C GLY A 201 -18.44 4.48 -7.62
N TRP A 202 -17.93 5.66 -7.28
CA TRP A 202 -17.01 5.81 -6.15
C TRP A 202 -17.68 5.52 -4.80
N ALA A 203 -18.97 5.84 -4.64
CA ALA A 203 -19.68 5.57 -3.39
C ALA A 203 -20.01 4.07 -3.25
N SER A 204 -20.42 3.41 -4.35
CA SER A 204 -20.60 1.95 -4.36
C SER A 204 -19.29 1.21 -4.07
N LEU A 205 -18.18 1.65 -4.67
CA LEU A 205 -16.85 1.07 -4.40
C LEU A 205 -16.42 1.30 -2.95
N GLY A 206 -16.65 2.51 -2.41
CA GLY A 206 -16.35 2.85 -1.01
C GLY A 206 -17.16 2.00 -0.03
N LEU A 207 -18.47 1.85 -0.29
CA LEU A 207 -19.36 0.99 0.50
C LEU A 207 -18.86 -0.47 0.46
N ALA A 208 -18.60 -1.02 -0.71
CA ALA A 208 -18.11 -2.39 -0.85
C ALA A 208 -16.78 -2.62 -0.12
N ARG A 209 -15.85 -1.64 -0.19
CA ARG A 209 -14.58 -1.70 0.55
C ARG A 209 -14.79 -1.70 2.06
N THR A 210 -15.72 -0.88 2.54
CA THR A 210 -16.09 -0.81 3.96
C THR A 210 -16.67 -2.14 4.44
N LEU A 211 -17.62 -2.71 3.68
CA LEU A 211 -18.21 -4.03 3.96
C LEU A 211 -17.16 -5.14 3.96
N PHE A 212 -16.29 -5.17 2.97
CA PHE A 212 -15.19 -6.14 2.90
C PHE A 212 -14.26 -6.06 4.11
N THR A 213 -13.90 -4.84 4.53
CA THR A 213 -13.04 -4.63 5.71
C THR A 213 -13.71 -5.09 7.01
N GLN A 214 -15.05 -5.00 7.09
CA GLN A 214 -15.83 -5.55 8.20
C GLN A 214 -15.99 -7.08 8.15
N GLY A 215 -15.49 -7.77 7.12
CA GLY A 215 -15.69 -9.20 6.92
C GLY A 215 -17.07 -9.56 6.34
N ARG A 216 -17.89 -8.58 5.93
CA ARG A 216 -19.20 -8.78 5.27
C ARG A 216 -18.99 -9.01 3.77
N VAL A 217 -18.27 -10.10 3.46
CA VAL A 217 -17.74 -10.37 2.12
C VAL A 217 -18.84 -10.58 1.08
N GLU A 218 -19.92 -11.31 1.43
CA GLU A 218 -21.05 -11.57 0.52
C GLU A 218 -21.80 -10.27 0.12
N GLU A 219 -21.97 -9.35 1.06
CA GLU A 219 -22.62 -8.07 0.79
C GLU A 219 -21.72 -7.19 -0.10
N ALA A 220 -20.41 -7.19 0.15
CA ALA A 220 -19.44 -6.52 -0.70
C ALA A 220 -19.45 -7.09 -2.14
N GLU A 221 -19.49 -8.42 -2.29
CA GLU A 221 -19.56 -9.11 -3.58
C GLU A 221 -20.83 -8.69 -4.37
N ASN A 222 -21.98 -8.63 -3.71
CA ASN A 222 -23.23 -8.21 -4.34
C ASN A 222 -23.17 -6.77 -4.86
N VAL A 223 -22.66 -5.83 -4.05
CA VAL A 223 -22.49 -4.43 -4.45
C VAL A 223 -21.52 -4.31 -5.63
N LEU A 224 -20.42 -5.06 -5.61
CA LEU A 224 -19.39 -5.03 -6.66
C LEU A 224 -19.89 -5.66 -7.96
N THR A 225 -20.63 -6.75 -7.90
CA THR A 225 -21.21 -7.40 -9.08
C THR A 225 -22.15 -6.44 -9.81
N GLN A 226 -22.99 -5.71 -9.08
CA GLN A 226 -23.84 -4.67 -9.66
C GLN A 226 -22.99 -3.51 -10.23
N LEU A 227 -21.94 -3.10 -9.51
CA LEU A 227 -21.09 -1.99 -9.91
C LEU A 227 -20.34 -2.29 -11.21
N VAL A 228 -19.75 -3.47 -11.38
CA VAL A 228 -19.05 -3.84 -12.63
C VAL A 228 -20.00 -3.99 -13.81
N SER A 229 -21.26 -4.41 -13.59
CA SER A 229 -22.27 -4.49 -14.65
C SER A 229 -22.68 -3.11 -15.18
N VAL A 230 -22.78 -2.11 -14.29
CA VAL A 230 -23.17 -0.72 -14.65
C VAL A 230 -21.95 0.08 -15.12
N ASN A 231 -20.79 -0.16 -14.55
CA ASN A 231 -19.54 0.54 -14.87
C ASN A 231 -18.41 -0.46 -15.15
N PRO A 232 -18.41 -1.12 -16.33
CA PRO A 232 -17.45 -2.18 -16.68
C PRO A 232 -16.02 -1.69 -16.86
N LYS A 233 -15.75 -0.41 -16.68
CA LYS A 233 -14.42 0.20 -16.77
C LYS A 233 -13.84 0.64 -15.44
N LEU A 234 -14.53 0.40 -14.33
CA LEU A 234 -14.05 0.71 -12.99
C LEU A 234 -13.20 -0.46 -12.46
N MET A 235 -11.93 -0.49 -12.86
CA MET A 235 -11.02 -1.61 -12.59
C MET A 235 -10.83 -1.91 -11.10
N ALA A 236 -10.85 -0.89 -10.24
CA ALA A 236 -10.78 -1.07 -8.79
C ALA A 236 -11.95 -1.91 -8.21
N ALA A 237 -13.10 -1.94 -8.90
CA ALA A 237 -14.21 -2.80 -8.52
C ALA A 237 -13.92 -4.28 -8.83
N TYR A 238 -13.29 -4.57 -9.98
CA TYR A 238 -12.84 -5.93 -10.32
C TYR A 238 -11.77 -6.44 -9.36
N ASP A 239 -10.78 -5.60 -9.02
CA ASP A 239 -9.73 -5.98 -8.09
C ASP A 239 -10.28 -6.32 -6.70
N LEU A 240 -11.28 -5.58 -6.23
CA LEU A 240 -11.93 -5.86 -4.95
C LEU A 240 -12.87 -7.07 -5.04
N LEU A 241 -13.59 -7.24 -6.16
CA LEU A 241 -14.45 -8.40 -6.41
C LEU A 241 -13.64 -9.71 -6.43
N ALA A 242 -12.46 -9.69 -7.07
CA ALA A 242 -11.54 -10.83 -7.02
C ALA A 242 -11.13 -11.17 -5.58
N LYS A 243 -10.82 -10.17 -4.75
CA LYS A 243 -10.52 -10.39 -3.32
C LYS A 243 -11.71 -10.95 -2.54
N CYS A 244 -12.94 -10.54 -2.86
CA CYS A 244 -14.13 -11.15 -2.25
C CYS A 244 -14.22 -12.64 -2.59
N HIS A 245 -14.01 -13.00 -3.85
CA HIS A 245 -14.01 -14.41 -4.27
C HIS A 245 -12.87 -15.21 -3.63
N GLU A 246 -11.68 -14.63 -3.48
CA GLU A 246 -10.57 -15.27 -2.74
C GLU A 246 -10.94 -15.51 -1.26
N ALA A 247 -11.52 -14.50 -0.59
CA ALA A 247 -11.97 -14.63 0.80
C ALA A 247 -13.05 -15.70 0.97
N ASN A 248 -13.91 -15.90 -0.05
CA ASN A 248 -14.90 -16.96 -0.12
C ASN A 248 -14.33 -18.32 -0.60
N GLY A 249 -13.01 -18.45 -0.75
CA GLY A 249 -12.36 -19.69 -1.22
C GLY A 249 -12.59 -20.04 -2.68
N SER A 250 -13.10 -19.11 -3.48
CA SER A 250 -13.48 -19.33 -4.89
C SER A 250 -12.40 -18.85 -5.86
N ALA A 251 -11.21 -19.46 -5.82
CA ALA A 251 -10.05 -19.05 -6.64
C ALA A 251 -10.36 -19.00 -8.15
N ALA A 252 -11.15 -19.94 -8.67
CA ALA A 252 -11.52 -19.95 -10.09
C ALA A 252 -12.36 -18.73 -10.49
N ARG A 253 -13.30 -18.28 -9.63
CA ARG A 253 -14.07 -17.05 -9.88
C ARG A 253 -13.18 -15.80 -9.77
N ALA A 254 -12.28 -15.76 -8.80
CA ALA A 254 -11.31 -14.67 -8.67
C ALA A 254 -10.45 -14.56 -9.93
N GLN A 255 -9.96 -15.70 -10.46
CA GLN A 255 -9.20 -15.73 -11.71
C GLN A 255 -10.01 -15.18 -12.89
N GLN A 256 -11.25 -15.63 -13.07
CA GLN A 256 -12.12 -15.16 -14.16
C GLN A 256 -12.34 -13.65 -14.13
N VAL A 257 -12.62 -13.09 -12.95
CA VAL A 257 -12.79 -11.63 -12.74
C VAL A 257 -11.52 -10.86 -13.09
N LEU A 258 -10.35 -11.37 -12.69
CA LEU A 258 -9.06 -10.73 -12.99
C LEU A 258 -8.70 -10.86 -14.47
N GLU A 259 -9.01 -11.95 -15.14
CA GLU A 259 -8.83 -12.12 -16.58
C GLU A 259 -9.68 -11.11 -17.38
N GLU A 260 -10.93 -10.91 -16.97
CA GLU A 260 -11.78 -9.87 -17.55
C GLU A 260 -11.17 -8.48 -17.35
N ALA A 261 -10.74 -8.14 -16.13
CA ALA A 261 -10.10 -6.88 -15.83
C ALA A 261 -8.80 -6.66 -16.63
N VAL A 262 -7.97 -7.71 -16.79
CA VAL A 262 -6.75 -7.66 -17.61
C VAL A 262 -7.08 -7.49 -19.10
N SER A 263 -8.17 -8.06 -19.59
CA SER A 263 -8.59 -7.88 -21.00
C SER A 263 -8.95 -6.41 -21.30
N ILE A 264 -9.50 -5.68 -20.31
CA ILE A 264 -9.88 -4.28 -20.43
C ILE A 264 -8.65 -3.37 -20.21
N SER A 265 -7.81 -3.68 -19.20
CA SER A 265 -6.63 -2.90 -18.80
C SER A 265 -5.39 -3.80 -18.69
N PRO A 266 -4.71 -4.12 -19.82
CA PRO A 266 -3.65 -5.14 -19.88
C PRO A 266 -2.28 -4.68 -19.40
N HIS A 267 -2.13 -3.42 -18.96
CA HIS A 267 -0.82 -2.85 -18.64
C HIS A 267 -0.54 -2.74 -17.14
N MET A 268 -1.52 -3.00 -16.27
CA MET A 268 -1.37 -2.88 -14.83
C MET A 268 -0.57 -4.06 -14.25
N VAL A 269 0.69 -3.82 -13.92
CA VAL A 269 1.62 -4.84 -13.39
C VAL A 269 1.06 -5.50 -12.11
N ARG A 270 0.51 -4.72 -11.19
CA ARG A 270 -0.07 -5.25 -9.94
C ARG A 270 -1.23 -6.22 -10.18
N ARG A 271 -2.10 -5.92 -11.14
CA ARG A 271 -3.22 -6.81 -11.50
C ARG A 271 -2.73 -8.08 -12.18
N LEU A 272 -1.75 -7.96 -13.08
CA LEU A 272 -1.11 -9.12 -13.71
C LEU A 272 -0.44 -10.02 -12.66
N ARG A 273 0.23 -9.44 -11.66
CA ARG A 273 0.82 -10.18 -10.54
C ARG A 273 -0.26 -10.91 -9.75
N HIS A 274 -1.34 -10.21 -9.37
CA HIS A 274 -2.47 -10.80 -8.66
C HIS A 274 -3.14 -11.91 -9.45
N LEU A 275 -3.38 -11.72 -10.76
CA LEU A 275 -3.88 -12.78 -11.62
C LEU A 275 -2.96 -14.01 -11.65
N GLY A 276 -1.64 -13.79 -11.77
CA GLY A 276 -0.66 -14.88 -11.71
C GLY A 276 -0.70 -15.66 -10.41
N GLU A 277 -0.84 -14.97 -9.29
CA GLU A 277 -0.93 -15.59 -7.95
C GLU A 277 -2.22 -16.39 -7.77
N VAL A 278 -3.35 -15.83 -8.17
CA VAL A 278 -4.66 -16.49 -8.08
C VAL A 278 -4.72 -17.71 -9.01
N ALA A 279 -4.25 -17.57 -10.25
CA ALA A 279 -4.17 -18.68 -11.21
C ALA A 279 -3.28 -19.82 -10.71
N LEU A 280 -2.13 -19.47 -10.10
CA LEU A 280 -1.23 -20.47 -9.50
C LEU A 280 -1.91 -21.19 -8.31
N GLY A 281 -2.64 -20.46 -7.49
CA GLY A 281 -3.44 -21.01 -6.38
C GLY A 281 -4.60 -21.89 -6.84
N ALA A 282 -5.20 -21.57 -7.99
CA ALA A 282 -6.25 -22.35 -8.63
C ALA A 282 -5.72 -23.59 -9.39
N GLY A 283 -4.39 -23.74 -9.53
CA GLY A 283 -3.75 -24.82 -10.28
C GLY A 283 -3.64 -24.57 -11.80
N ASP A 284 -4.03 -23.38 -12.28
CA ASP A 284 -3.85 -22.99 -13.68
C ASP A 284 -2.43 -22.43 -13.91
N VAL A 285 -1.49 -23.35 -14.00
CA VAL A 285 -0.06 -23.05 -14.23
C VAL A 285 0.16 -22.28 -15.54
N THR A 286 -0.70 -22.50 -16.55
CA THR A 286 -0.55 -21.85 -17.86
C THR A 286 -0.92 -20.37 -17.80
N ALA A 287 -2.04 -20.03 -17.18
CA ALA A 287 -2.44 -18.64 -16.97
C ALA A 287 -1.45 -17.91 -16.04
N ALA A 288 -0.97 -18.59 -14.99
CA ALA A 288 0.04 -18.06 -14.08
C ALA A 288 1.34 -17.71 -14.82
N GLU A 289 1.88 -18.64 -15.65
CA GLU A 289 3.09 -18.40 -16.44
C GLU A 289 2.93 -17.20 -17.38
N LYS A 290 1.81 -17.14 -18.10
CA LYS A 290 1.52 -16.02 -19.02
C LYS A 290 1.53 -14.69 -18.25
N SER A 291 0.87 -14.64 -17.10
CA SER A 291 0.75 -13.43 -16.29
C SER A 291 2.10 -13.00 -15.73
N PHE A 292 2.86 -13.91 -15.11
CA PHE A 292 4.17 -13.56 -14.54
C PHE A 292 5.22 -13.22 -15.60
N LYS A 293 5.20 -13.84 -16.80
CA LYS A 293 6.04 -13.40 -17.93
C LYS A 293 5.72 -11.97 -18.35
N GLN A 294 4.45 -11.60 -18.38
CA GLN A 294 4.05 -10.22 -18.65
C GLN A 294 4.52 -9.26 -17.55
N VAL A 295 4.42 -9.67 -16.27
CA VAL A 295 4.91 -8.87 -15.14
C VAL A 295 6.41 -8.58 -15.29
N VAL A 296 7.24 -9.61 -15.45
CA VAL A 296 8.69 -9.46 -15.59
C VAL A 296 9.04 -8.59 -16.80
N THR A 297 8.35 -8.76 -17.93
CA THR A 297 8.60 -7.98 -19.15
C THR A 297 8.22 -6.50 -18.97
N LYS A 298 7.00 -6.23 -18.44
CA LYS A 298 6.49 -4.86 -18.30
C LYS A 298 7.16 -4.09 -17.16
N ALA A 299 7.52 -4.75 -16.06
CA ALA A 299 8.24 -4.12 -14.96
C ALA A 299 9.73 -3.85 -15.27
N LYS A 300 10.28 -4.38 -16.35
CA LYS A 300 11.72 -4.32 -16.66
C LYS A 300 12.34 -2.92 -16.58
N TYR A 301 11.60 -1.90 -16.99
CA TYR A 301 12.06 -0.51 -17.00
C TYR A 301 11.47 0.34 -15.87
N SER A 302 10.64 -0.26 -14.99
CA SER A 302 10.11 0.42 -13.82
C SER A 302 11.17 0.54 -12.72
N GLU A 303 11.25 1.69 -12.07
CA GLU A 303 12.06 1.88 -10.85
C GLU A 303 11.49 1.02 -9.66
N PHE A 304 10.25 0.55 -9.77
CA PHE A 304 9.55 -0.27 -8.76
C PHE A 304 9.49 -1.75 -9.13
N ARG A 305 10.39 -2.20 -9.99
CA ARG A 305 10.53 -3.62 -10.30
C ARG A 305 10.93 -4.40 -9.04
N ASP A 306 10.31 -5.57 -8.90
CA ASP A 306 10.47 -6.42 -7.71
C ASP A 306 11.16 -7.73 -8.07
N PRO A 307 12.27 -8.10 -7.39
CA PRO A 307 12.91 -9.40 -7.58
C PRO A 307 11.97 -10.59 -7.36
N GLU A 308 10.95 -10.46 -6.51
CA GLU A 308 9.97 -11.51 -6.24
C GLU A 308 9.13 -11.88 -7.46
N ASP A 309 8.99 -11.00 -8.45
CA ASP A 309 8.32 -11.32 -9.71
C ASP A 309 9.02 -12.46 -10.46
N HIS A 310 10.35 -12.48 -10.42
CA HIS A 310 11.14 -13.57 -11.00
C HIS A 310 10.99 -14.86 -10.20
N VAL A 311 10.92 -14.78 -8.86
CA VAL A 311 10.67 -15.96 -7.99
C VAL A 311 9.33 -16.59 -8.32
N ASN A 312 8.28 -15.79 -8.46
CA ASN A 312 6.93 -16.26 -8.82
C ASN A 312 6.92 -16.94 -10.21
N LEU A 313 7.65 -16.38 -11.18
CA LEU A 313 7.80 -16.99 -12.50
C LEU A 313 8.57 -18.29 -12.41
N VAL A 314 9.68 -18.35 -11.66
CA VAL A 314 10.45 -19.59 -11.43
C VAL A 314 9.58 -20.65 -10.77
N LYS A 315 8.84 -20.31 -9.72
CA LYS A 315 7.90 -21.22 -9.04
C LYS A 315 6.91 -21.84 -10.02
N THR A 316 6.34 -21.02 -10.90
CA THR A 316 5.38 -21.46 -11.93
C THR A 316 6.02 -22.39 -12.94
N LEU A 317 7.23 -22.05 -13.44
CA LEU A 317 7.97 -22.87 -14.40
C LEU A 317 8.42 -24.22 -13.81
N VAL A 318 8.81 -24.22 -12.54
CA VAL A 318 9.14 -25.43 -11.78
C VAL A 318 7.91 -26.34 -11.67
N GLN A 319 6.75 -25.81 -11.33
CA GLN A 319 5.49 -26.59 -11.29
C GLN A 319 5.11 -27.15 -12.66
N LYS A 320 5.42 -26.43 -13.73
CA LYS A 320 5.22 -26.90 -15.10
C LYS A 320 6.24 -27.98 -15.53
N GLY A 321 7.34 -28.14 -14.81
CA GLY A 321 8.44 -29.05 -15.15
C GLY A 321 9.46 -28.45 -16.13
N ASP A 322 9.44 -27.14 -16.37
CA ASP A 322 10.36 -26.46 -17.30
C ASP A 322 11.58 -25.89 -16.56
N ALA A 323 12.48 -26.78 -16.13
CA ALA A 323 13.70 -26.44 -15.43
C ALA A 323 14.65 -25.55 -16.27
N THR A 324 14.60 -25.68 -17.60
CA THR A 324 15.48 -24.93 -18.51
C THR A 324 15.08 -23.45 -18.53
N GLN A 325 13.79 -23.15 -18.72
CA GLN A 325 13.29 -21.78 -18.65
C GLN A 325 13.47 -21.20 -17.24
N ALA A 326 13.18 -21.97 -16.19
CA ALA A 326 13.38 -21.54 -14.80
C ALA A 326 14.82 -21.09 -14.54
N SER A 327 15.82 -21.86 -14.97
CA SER A 327 17.23 -21.48 -14.88
C SER A 327 17.56 -20.21 -15.69
N GLY A 328 16.89 -20.01 -16.82
CA GLY A 328 16.99 -18.79 -17.64
C GLY A 328 16.50 -17.55 -16.89
N VAL A 329 15.35 -17.66 -16.22
CA VAL A 329 14.76 -16.58 -15.41
C VAL A 329 15.63 -16.21 -14.22
N ILE A 330 16.25 -17.18 -13.53
CA ILE A 330 17.18 -16.93 -12.42
C ILE A 330 18.40 -16.13 -12.91
N ARG A 331 18.96 -16.49 -14.07
CA ARG A 331 20.07 -15.73 -14.68
C ARG A 331 19.66 -14.32 -15.10
N ASP A 332 18.42 -14.15 -15.57
CA ASP A 332 17.89 -12.81 -15.89
C ASP A 332 17.71 -11.95 -14.64
N LEU A 333 17.20 -12.52 -13.54
CA LEU A 333 17.13 -11.86 -12.24
C LEU A 333 18.50 -11.31 -11.81
N GLU A 334 19.52 -12.15 -11.81
CA GLU A 334 20.88 -11.77 -11.38
C GLU A 334 21.48 -10.65 -12.26
N ARG A 335 21.24 -10.70 -13.57
CA ARG A 335 21.76 -9.73 -14.52
C ARG A 335 20.99 -8.42 -14.51
N SER A 336 19.66 -8.48 -14.54
CA SER A 336 18.80 -7.32 -14.75
C SER A 336 18.59 -6.50 -13.49
N MET A 337 18.73 -7.11 -12.30
CA MET A 337 18.48 -6.46 -11.01
C MET A 337 19.73 -6.36 -10.12
N ARG A 338 20.90 -6.36 -10.73
CA ARG A 338 22.17 -6.26 -10.02
C ARG A 338 22.22 -5.05 -9.09
N GLY A 339 22.62 -5.27 -7.82
CA GLY A 339 22.70 -4.24 -6.79
C GLY A 339 21.41 -4.02 -5.99
N ASN A 340 20.32 -4.69 -6.31
CA ASN A 340 19.14 -4.72 -5.44
C ASN A 340 19.42 -5.66 -4.25
N PRO A 341 19.19 -5.23 -2.99
CA PRO A 341 19.54 -6.00 -1.78
C PRO A 341 18.78 -7.33 -1.64
N ASN A 342 17.67 -7.51 -2.36
CA ASN A 342 16.84 -8.71 -2.27
C ASN A 342 17.20 -9.78 -3.31
N VAL A 343 18.10 -9.48 -4.26
CA VAL A 343 18.44 -10.40 -5.37
C VAL A 343 19.05 -11.70 -4.87
N ASP A 344 19.96 -11.64 -3.90
CA ASP A 344 20.65 -12.84 -3.41
C ASP A 344 19.67 -13.78 -2.70
N ALA A 345 18.73 -13.25 -1.90
CA ALA A 345 17.69 -14.04 -1.27
C ALA A 345 16.74 -14.67 -2.31
N CYS A 346 16.24 -13.87 -3.25
CA CYS A 346 15.34 -14.34 -4.32
C CYS A 346 16.01 -15.39 -5.22
N LYS A 347 17.29 -15.22 -5.53
CA LYS A 347 18.09 -16.16 -6.31
C LYS A 347 18.25 -17.49 -5.57
N ALA A 348 18.67 -17.46 -4.30
CA ALA A 348 18.85 -18.67 -3.50
C ALA A 348 17.52 -19.44 -3.32
N ILE A 349 16.41 -18.73 -3.02
CA ILE A 349 15.09 -19.35 -2.96
C ILE A 349 14.70 -20.00 -4.29
N SER A 350 14.97 -19.32 -5.42
CA SER A 350 14.66 -19.85 -6.75
C SER A 350 15.47 -21.10 -7.08
N PHE A 351 16.76 -21.13 -6.74
CA PHE A 351 17.59 -22.32 -6.92
C PHE A 351 17.19 -23.47 -5.99
N ALA A 352 16.79 -23.17 -4.73
CA ALA A 352 16.25 -24.19 -3.83
C ALA A 352 15.02 -24.88 -4.45
N MET A 353 14.04 -24.13 -4.94
CA MET A 353 12.86 -24.68 -5.62
C MET A 353 13.24 -25.54 -6.84
N LEU A 354 14.23 -25.12 -7.63
CA LEU A 354 14.68 -25.86 -8.79
C LEU A 354 15.35 -27.18 -8.39
N HIS A 355 16.17 -27.19 -7.35
CA HIS A 355 16.83 -28.39 -6.84
C HIS A 355 15.86 -29.33 -6.15
N GLU A 356 14.85 -28.82 -5.44
CA GLU A 356 13.74 -29.61 -4.88
C GLU A 356 13.00 -30.38 -5.97
N ALA A 357 12.62 -29.69 -7.05
CA ALA A 357 11.93 -30.30 -8.20
C ALA A 357 12.79 -31.33 -8.94
N ALA A 358 14.11 -31.15 -8.95
CA ALA A 358 15.06 -32.10 -9.53
C ALA A 358 15.38 -33.29 -8.59
N GLY A 359 14.81 -33.33 -7.36
CA GLY A 359 15.11 -34.36 -6.36
C GLY A 359 16.50 -34.25 -5.74
N ASN A 360 17.23 -33.17 -5.97
CA ASN A 360 18.56 -32.93 -5.40
C ASN A 360 18.46 -32.26 -4.02
N SER A 361 18.12 -33.06 -3.02
CA SER A 361 17.90 -32.57 -1.66
C SER A 361 19.14 -31.92 -1.04
N ALA A 362 20.35 -32.38 -1.33
CA ALA A 362 21.57 -31.80 -0.78
C ALA A 362 21.82 -30.39 -1.32
N ALA A 363 21.64 -30.17 -2.62
CA ALA A 363 21.75 -28.84 -3.23
C ALA A 363 20.62 -27.92 -2.76
N ALA A 364 19.39 -28.43 -2.61
CA ALA A 364 18.27 -27.67 -2.08
C ALA A 364 18.56 -27.16 -0.65
N VAL A 365 19.05 -28.01 0.23
CA VAL A 365 19.46 -27.66 1.60
C VAL A 365 20.56 -26.57 1.60
N ALA A 366 21.56 -26.69 0.72
CA ALA A 366 22.61 -25.68 0.61
C ALA A 366 22.03 -24.31 0.21
N GLU A 367 21.13 -24.27 -0.78
CA GLU A 367 20.52 -23.02 -1.23
C GLU A 367 19.51 -22.47 -0.21
N LEU A 368 18.79 -23.30 0.53
CA LEU A 368 17.93 -22.85 1.64
C LEU A 368 18.76 -22.15 2.73
N ASN A 369 19.93 -22.71 3.11
CA ASN A 369 20.81 -22.05 4.07
C ASN A 369 21.36 -20.72 3.52
N ASN A 370 21.71 -20.65 2.24
CA ASN A 370 22.11 -19.41 1.57
C ASN A 370 20.95 -18.38 1.63
N ALA A 371 19.70 -18.81 1.36
CA ALA A 371 18.53 -17.97 1.41
C ALA A 371 18.27 -17.41 2.81
N VAL A 372 18.34 -18.25 3.86
CA VAL A 372 18.21 -17.82 5.25
C VAL A 372 19.26 -16.77 5.60
N GLY A 373 20.52 -16.99 5.20
CA GLY A 373 21.61 -16.00 5.38
C GLY A 373 21.35 -14.67 4.65
N ALA A 374 20.88 -14.75 3.41
CA ALA A 374 20.59 -13.58 2.59
C ALA A 374 19.38 -12.75 3.08
N VAL A 375 18.36 -13.39 3.66
CA VAL A 375 17.20 -12.71 4.25
C VAL A 375 17.60 -11.74 5.37
N ARG A 376 18.68 -12.03 6.11
CA ARG A 376 19.19 -11.10 7.15
C ARG A 376 19.69 -9.77 6.58
N ALA A 377 20.25 -9.79 5.38
CA ALA A 377 20.78 -8.60 4.71
C ALA A 377 19.75 -7.93 3.79
N SER A 378 18.61 -8.59 3.53
CA SER A 378 17.56 -8.09 2.66
C SER A 378 16.66 -7.09 3.39
N SER A 379 16.06 -6.19 2.64
CA SER A 379 15.07 -5.24 3.16
C SER A 379 13.83 -5.23 2.27
N GLY A 380 12.66 -5.44 2.88
CA GLY A 380 11.39 -5.32 2.15
C GLY A 380 10.96 -6.57 1.37
N LEU A 381 11.54 -7.75 1.64
CA LEU A 381 10.98 -9.01 1.16
C LEU A 381 9.57 -9.23 1.72
N SER A 382 8.66 -9.70 0.88
CA SER A 382 7.27 -9.95 1.29
C SER A 382 7.20 -11.02 2.39
N SER A 383 6.23 -10.86 3.29
CA SER A 383 5.96 -11.87 4.32
C SER A 383 5.63 -13.22 3.70
N LYS A 384 4.93 -13.22 2.55
CA LYS A 384 4.55 -14.41 1.80
C LYS A 384 5.77 -15.21 1.33
N LEU A 385 6.79 -14.53 0.78
CA LEU A 385 8.02 -15.18 0.33
C LEU A 385 8.82 -15.73 1.52
N ARG A 386 8.94 -14.96 2.59
CA ARG A 386 9.62 -15.40 3.83
C ARG A 386 8.93 -16.59 4.48
N ILE A 387 7.61 -16.61 4.56
CA ILE A 387 6.84 -17.75 5.05
C ILE A 387 7.07 -18.98 4.18
N GLY A 388 7.00 -18.85 2.85
CA GLY A 388 7.30 -19.95 1.93
C GLY A 388 8.72 -20.50 2.10
N LEU A 389 9.72 -19.65 2.34
CA LEU A 389 11.07 -20.08 2.68
C LEU A 389 11.11 -20.89 3.99
N ALA A 390 10.41 -20.42 5.02
CA ALA A 390 10.33 -21.14 6.30
C ALA A 390 9.64 -22.52 6.14
N GLU A 391 8.58 -22.61 5.34
CA GLU A 391 7.91 -23.87 5.01
C GLU A 391 8.86 -24.84 4.28
N SER A 392 9.61 -24.38 3.28
CA SER A 392 10.65 -25.20 2.62
C SER A 392 11.76 -25.63 3.59
N CYS A 393 12.20 -24.75 4.49
CA CYS A 393 13.17 -25.10 5.53
C CYS A 393 12.62 -26.22 6.45
N LEU A 394 11.36 -26.14 6.87
CA LEU A 394 10.72 -27.19 7.71
C LEU A 394 10.60 -28.52 6.97
N ALA A 395 10.25 -28.49 5.67
CA ALA A 395 10.19 -29.71 4.84
C ALA A 395 11.55 -30.43 4.76
N HIS A 396 12.63 -29.68 4.80
CA HIS A 396 14.02 -30.19 4.79
C HIS A 396 14.64 -30.33 6.20
N LYS A 397 13.85 -30.21 7.27
CA LYS A 397 14.30 -30.33 8.67
C LYS A 397 15.37 -29.27 9.07
N LEU A 398 15.32 -28.12 8.44
CA LEU A 398 16.14 -26.94 8.78
C LEU A 398 15.41 -26.07 9.82
N ASP A 399 15.12 -26.65 10.98
CA ASP A 399 14.28 -26.06 12.02
C ASP A 399 14.78 -24.69 12.50
N GLN A 400 16.09 -24.55 12.68
CA GLN A 400 16.72 -23.31 13.11
C GLN A 400 16.56 -22.21 12.05
N GLY A 401 16.75 -22.54 10.76
CA GLY A 401 16.57 -21.62 9.64
C GLY A 401 15.11 -21.16 9.54
N ALA A 402 14.16 -22.10 9.68
CA ALA A 402 12.73 -21.78 9.68
C ALA A 402 12.34 -20.83 10.83
N ALA A 403 12.81 -21.12 12.05
CA ALA A 403 12.56 -20.27 13.22
C ALA A 403 13.14 -18.86 13.03
N GLU A 404 14.35 -18.75 12.49
CA GLU A 404 15.00 -17.48 12.21
C GLU A 404 14.25 -16.63 11.19
N VAL A 405 13.83 -17.23 10.07
CA VAL A 405 13.05 -16.54 9.05
C VAL A 405 11.71 -16.08 9.60
N MET A 406 11.02 -16.94 10.38
CA MET A 406 9.73 -16.56 10.99
C MET A 406 9.88 -15.45 12.03
N LEU A 407 10.96 -15.43 12.80
CA LEU A 407 11.28 -14.31 13.70
C LEU A 407 11.50 -13.02 12.90
N SER A 408 12.15 -13.07 11.73
CA SER A 408 12.30 -11.89 10.86
C SER A 408 10.96 -11.35 10.37
N VAL A 409 9.97 -12.23 10.13
CA VAL A 409 8.59 -11.83 9.78
C VAL A 409 7.91 -11.15 10.96
N MET A 410 8.08 -11.69 12.16
CA MET A 410 7.45 -11.15 13.38
C MET A 410 8.07 -9.84 13.85
N ASN A 411 9.37 -9.64 13.62
CA ASN A 411 10.05 -8.40 13.95
C ASN A 411 9.79 -7.27 12.93
N ASP A 412 9.15 -7.57 11.81
CA ASP A 412 8.76 -6.59 10.80
C ASP A 412 7.35 -6.09 11.07
N ALA A 413 7.24 -4.87 11.64
CA ALA A 413 5.96 -4.23 11.94
C ALA A 413 5.05 -4.05 10.71
N LYS A 414 5.61 -4.10 9.50
CA LYS A 414 4.88 -3.98 8.24
C LYS A 414 4.46 -5.34 7.66
N SER A 415 4.83 -6.44 8.31
CA SER A 415 4.56 -7.80 7.82
C SER A 415 3.07 -8.09 7.62
N GLY A 416 2.20 -7.47 8.42
CA GLY A 416 0.76 -7.76 8.45
C GLY A 416 0.43 -9.17 8.97
N VAL A 417 1.42 -9.94 9.42
CA VAL A 417 1.27 -11.31 9.91
C VAL A 417 1.07 -11.28 11.43
N SER A 418 -0.03 -11.86 11.90
CA SER A 418 -0.25 -11.99 13.35
C SER A 418 0.63 -13.10 13.94
N THR A 419 0.92 -12.99 15.23
CA THR A 419 1.65 -14.04 15.98
C THR A 419 0.99 -15.41 15.81
N GLN A 420 -0.34 -15.47 15.83
CA GLN A 420 -1.09 -16.70 15.64
C GLN A 420 -0.90 -17.30 14.23
N GLN A 421 -0.91 -16.46 13.19
CA GLN A 421 -0.64 -16.89 11.82
C GLN A 421 0.79 -17.44 11.69
N ALA A 422 1.78 -16.74 12.24
CA ALA A 422 3.17 -17.18 12.23
C ALA A 422 3.35 -18.53 12.94
N MET A 423 2.75 -18.71 14.12
CA MET A 423 2.81 -19.98 14.86
C MET A 423 2.11 -21.12 14.11
N SER A 424 1.02 -20.81 13.37
CA SER A 424 0.28 -21.82 12.60
C SER A 424 1.13 -22.49 11.52
N VAL A 425 2.18 -21.83 11.02
CA VAL A 425 3.12 -22.40 10.04
C VAL A 425 3.84 -23.62 10.64
N PHE A 426 4.35 -23.49 11.86
CA PHE A 426 5.02 -24.59 12.54
C PHE A 426 4.05 -25.73 12.90
N VAL A 427 2.85 -25.38 13.39
CA VAL A 427 1.83 -26.36 13.74
C VAL A 427 1.41 -27.18 12.51
N LYS A 428 1.18 -26.54 11.36
CA LYS A 428 0.86 -27.21 10.09
C LYS A 428 1.99 -28.12 9.61
N ALA A 429 3.23 -27.75 9.87
CA ALA A 429 4.40 -28.58 9.56
C ALA A 429 4.64 -29.72 10.59
N GLY A 430 3.75 -29.91 11.58
CA GLY A 430 3.90 -30.91 12.61
C GLY A 430 4.95 -30.61 13.69
N ARG A 431 5.29 -29.32 13.85
CA ARG A 431 6.32 -28.82 14.78
C ARG A 431 5.75 -27.83 15.81
N PRO A 432 4.78 -28.26 16.66
CA PRO A 432 4.24 -27.38 17.70
C PRO A 432 5.30 -26.92 18.71
N ASP A 433 6.36 -27.73 18.91
CA ASP A 433 7.50 -27.40 19.76
C ASP A 433 8.21 -26.11 19.33
N LEU A 434 8.36 -25.88 18.02
CA LEU A 434 8.93 -24.64 17.48
C LEU A 434 7.96 -23.46 17.64
N ALA A 435 6.67 -23.69 17.52
CA ALA A 435 5.66 -22.65 17.77
C ALA A 435 5.73 -22.16 19.23
N ASP A 436 5.78 -23.10 20.18
CA ASP A 436 5.90 -22.78 21.61
C ASP A 436 7.23 -22.07 21.92
N GLY A 437 8.34 -22.55 21.33
CA GLY A 437 9.66 -21.93 21.45
C GLY A 437 9.67 -20.49 20.92
N MET A 438 9.10 -20.25 19.76
CA MET A 438 8.97 -18.90 19.18
C MET A 438 8.10 -18.01 20.07
N GLY A 439 6.97 -18.53 20.58
CA GLY A 439 6.10 -17.79 21.49
C GLY A 439 6.81 -17.37 22.79
N ALA A 440 7.62 -18.25 23.35
CA ALA A 440 8.44 -17.95 24.52
C ALA A 440 9.51 -16.88 24.20
N GLN A 441 10.16 -17.00 23.04
CA GLN A 441 11.18 -16.02 22.59
C GLN A 441 10.58 -14.64 22.36
N LEU A 442 9.43 -14.53 21.69
CA LEU A 442 8.74 -13.25 21.47
C LEU A 442 8.33 -12.60 22.80
N LYS A 443 7.84 -13.39 23.76
CA LYS A 443 7.53 -12.88 25.10
C LYS A 443 8.79 -12.37 25.83
N ALA A 444 9.91 -13.09 25.72
CA ALA A 444 11.17 -12.66 26.32
C ALA A 444 11.69 -11.37 25.67
N GLN A 445 11.62 -11.25 24.35
CA GLN A 445 12.00 -10.02 23.64
C GLN A 445 11.10 -8.84 24.04
N ALA A 446 9.79 -9.04 24.13
CA ALA A 446 8.86 -8.02 24.62
C ALA A 446 9.24 -7.54 26.03
N GLN A 447 9.62 -8.47 26.92
CA GLN A 447 10.06 -8.13 28.28
C GLN A 447 11.34 -7.31 28.30
N ILE A 448 12.31 -7.63 27.43
CA ILE A 448 13.54 -6.83 27.26
C ILE A 448 13.20 -5.41 26.79
N LEU A 449 12.32 -5.28 25.80
CA LEU A 449 11.90 -3.97 25.28
C LEU A 449 11.15 -3.13 26.32
N LEU A 450 10.38 -3.75 27.22
CA LEU A 450 9.79 -3.07 28.38
C LEU A 450 10.89 -2.49 29.30
N GLY A 451 11.96 -3.26 29.55
CA GLY A 451 13.12 -2.77 30.31
C GLY A 451 13.82 -1.60 29.61
N VAL A 452 14.11 -1.73 28.31
CA VAL A 452 14.73 -0.67 27.51
C VAL A 452 13.86 0.60 27.49
N ALA A 453 12.55 0.43 27.37
CA ALA A 453 11.62 1.57 27.41
C ALA A 453 11.64 2.29 28.76
N ALA A 454 11.71 1.52 29.87
CA ALA A 454 11.82 2.12 31.19
C ALA A 454 13.13 2.89 31.37
N GLU A 455 14.26 2.36 30.91
CA GLU A 455 15.56 3.05 30.93
C GLU A 455 15.54 4.33 30.10
N LYS A 456 15.04 4.29 28.85
CA LYS A 456 14.90 5.46 27.99
C LYS A 456 14.01 6.54 28.64
N ALA A 457 12.88 6.11 29.23
CA ALA A 457 11.99 7.03 29.95
C ALA A 457 12.65 7.71 31.16
N ASN A 458 13.51 6.97 31.88
CA ASN A 458 14.29 7.52 33.00
C ASN A 458 15.37 8.49 32.52
N MET A 459 15.94 8.29 31.33
CA MET A 459 16.91 9.19 30.70
C MET A 459 16.25 10.43 30.06
N GLY A 460 14.90 10.52 30.05
CA GLY A 460 14.16 11.60 29.42
C GLY A 460 13.89 11.41 27.93
N ASP A 461 14.31 10.28 27.32
CA ASP A 461 13.98 9.91 25.95
C ASP A 461 12.58 9.28 25.87
N ILE A 462 11.58 10.14 25.99
CA ILE A 462 10.17 9.70 26.01
C ILE A 462 9.74 9.11 24.67
N LYS A 463 10.17 9.71 23.55
CA LYS A 463 9.85 9.23 22.22
C LYS A 463 10.47 7.84 21.95
N GLY A 464 11.74 7.68 22.29
CA GLY A 464 12.42 6.40 22.18
C GLY A 464 11.84 5.33 23.10
N ALA A 465 11.35 5.70 24.29
CA ALA A 465 10.64 4.81 25.18
C ALA A 465 9.32 4.31 24.55
N VAL A 466 8.50 5.22 24.03
CA VAL A 466 7.23 4.85 23.36
C VAL A 466 7.48 3.98 22.13
N GLN A 467 8.52 4.27 21.34
CA GLN A 467 8.90 3.43 20.20
C GLN A 467 9.20 2.00 20.65
N SER A 468 10.01 1.81 21.70
CA SER A 468 10.31 0.47 22.24
C SER A 468 9.07 -0.25 22.79
N LEU A 469 8.12 0.49 23.37
CA LEU A 469 6.85 -0.06 23.83
C LEU A 469 5.95 -0.52 22.68
N LEU A 470 5.89 0.24 21.59
CA LEU A 470 5.14 -0.14 20.38
C LEU A 470 5.73 -1.38 19.71
N GLU A 471 7.06 -1.51 19.70
CA GLU A 471 7.75 -2.73 19.23
C GLU A 471 7.41 -3.94 20.12
N ALA A 472 7.43 -3.77 21.45
CA ALA A 472 7.03 -4.81 22.39
C ALA A 472 5.58 -5.25 22.19
N MET A 473 4.68 -4.33 21.91
CA MET A 473 3.28 -4.60 21.61
C MET A 473 3.12 -5.42 20.32
N HIS A 474 3.90 -5.09 19.29
CA HIS A 474 3.90 -5.84 18.04
C HIS A 474 4.35 -7.29 18.24
N MET A 475 5.38 -7.52 19.05
CA MET A 475 5.90 -8.86 19.35
C MET A 475 4.97 -9.70 20.23
N SER A 476 4.26 -9.08 21.13
CA SER A 476 3.37 -9.77 22.08
C SER A 476 2.01 -9.09 22.20
N PRO A 477 1.21 -9.09 21.10
CA PRO A 477 -0.13 -8.53 21.10
C PRO A 477 -1.02 -9.30 22.07
N GLY A 478 -1.82 -8.59 22.86
CA GLY A 478 -2.69 -9.20 23.88
C GLY A 478 -2.00 -9.51 25.20
N ASN A 479 -0.71 -9.23 25.37
CA ASN A 479 -0.06 -9.26 26.67
C ASN A 479 -0.49 -8.02 27.47
N LEU A 480 -1.27 -8.25 28.53
CA LEU A 480 -1.88 -7.20 29.35
C LEU A 480 -0.84 -6.24 29.95
N GLN A 481 0.32 -6.76 30.40
CA GLN A 481 1.41 -5.96 30.94
C GLN A 481 2.00 -5.00 29.90
N VAL A 482 2.21 -5.49 28.67
CA VAL A 482 2.69 -4.69 27.55
C VAL A 482 1.67 -3.62 27.17
N MET A 483 0.39 -3.98 27.06
CA MET A 483 -0.68 -3.06 26.69
C MET A 483 -0.80 -1.89 27.69
N ILE A 484 -0.72 -2.19 28.98
CA ILE A 484 -0.74 -1.19 30.06
C ILE A 484 0.49 -0.28 29.96
N ALA A 485 1.68 -0.85 29.74
CA ALA A 485 2.91 -0.08 29.60
C ALA A 485 2.85 0.86 28.39
N VAL A 486 2.33 0.38 27.24
CA VAL A 486 2.12 1.20 26.03
C VAL A 486 1.16 2.36 26.31
N ALA A 487 -0.01 2.08 26.90
CA ALA A 487 -0.98 3.13 27.22
C ALA A 487 -0.35 4.21 28.12
N LYS A 488 0.34 3.83 29.17
CA LYS A 488 1.03 4.76 30.09
C LYS A 488 2.16 5.54 29.42
N GLY A 489 2.97 4.87 28.61
CA GLY A 489 4.07 5.51 27.88
C GLY A 489 3.56 6.57 26.91
N ILE A 490 2.48 6.26 26.17
CA ILE A 490 1.84 7.21 25.28
C ILE A 490 1.23 8.38 26.06
N LEU A 491 0.51 8.15 27.17
CA LEU A 491 -0.06 9.20 28.00
C LEU A 491 1.03 10.17 28.50
N ARG A 492 2.15 9.64 28.95
CA ARG A 492 3.30 10.44 29.33
C ARG A 492 3.82 11.28 28.16
N GLN A 493 3.98 10.70 26.97
CA GLN A 493 4.41 11.44 25.79
C GLN A 493 3.43 12.56 25.43
N LEU A 494 2.13 12.29 25.41
CA LEU A 494 1.09 13.28 25.14
C LEU A 494 1.06 14.40 26.19
N SER A 495 1.34 14.08 27.45
CA SER A 495 1.39 15.06 28.55
C SER A 495 2.58 15.99 28.46
N GLU A 496 3.78 15.46 28.17
CA GLU A 496 5.06 16.19 28.23
C GLU A 496 5.46 16.81 26.90
N LEU A 497 5.17 16.16 25.76
CA LEU A 497 5.60 16.61 24.42
C LEU A 497 4.48 17.20 23.56
N GLY A 498 3.25 17.18 24.05
CA GLY A 498 2.10 17.68 23.32
C GLY A 498 1.23 16.58 22.71
N TRP A 499 0.04 17.00 22.25
CA TRP A 499 -0.94 16.06 21.67
C TRP A 499 -0.46 15.56 20.30
N ASP A 500 -0.44 14.25 20.15
CA ASP A 500 -0.14 13.52 18.92
C ASP A 500 -1.34 12.62 18.61
N HIS A 501 -2.08 12.94 17.53
CA HIS A 501 -3.33 12.24 17.21
C HIS A 501 -3.14 10.76 16.93
N PRO A 502 -2.17 10.30 16.09
CA PRO A 502 -1.87 8.90 15.87
C PRO A 502 -1.61 8.12 17.15
N LEU A 503 -0.80 8.65 18.05
CA LEU A 503 -0.52 8.00 19.33
C LEU A 503 -1.73 8.00 20.27
N ALA A 504 -2.53 9.05 20.27
CA ALA A 504 -3.76 9.11 21.05
C ALA A 504 -4.77 8.05 20.61
N GLU A 505 -4.92 7.81 19.30
CA GLU A 505 -5.76 6.73 18.76
C GLU A 505 -5.23 5.34 19.18
N VAL A 506 -3.93 5.12 19.12
CA VAL A 506 -3.31 3.88 19.62
C VAL A 506 -3.60 3.71 21.10
N CYS A 507 -3.46 4.76 21.92
CA CYS A 507 -3.75 4.73 23.36
C CYS A 507 -5.22 4.36 23.62
N GLN A 508 -6.15 4.98 22.90
CA GLN A 508 -7.58 4.68 23.02
C GLN A 508 -7.89 3.22 22.65
N ALA A 509 -7.29 2.72 21.57
CA ALA A 509 -7.42 1.32 21.16
C ALA A 509 -6.90 0.34 22.25
N GLN A 510 -5.77 0.68 22.89
CA GLN A 510 -5.24 -0.13 23.99
C GLN A 510 -6.16 -0.12 25.21
N ILE A 511 -6.70 1.03 25.60
CA ILE A 511 -7.68 1.15 26.70
C ILE A 511 -8.89 0.25 26.44
N ALA A 512 -9.46 0.31 25.23
CA ALA A 512 -10.59 -0.54 24.84
C ALA A 512 -10.24 -2.04 24.87
N ALA A 513 -9.05 -2.40 24.39
CA ALA A 513 -8.58 -3.79 24.38
C ALA A 513 -8.30 -4.32 25.81
N ILE A 514 -7.71 -3.50 26.69
CA ILE A 514 -7.52 -3.84 28.11
C ILE A 514 -8.88 -4.08 28.78
N HIS A 515 -9.85 -3.19 28.55
CA HIS A 515 -11.20 -3.33 29.08
C HIS A 515 -11.90 -4.62 28.62
N LYS A 516 -11.65 -5.05 27.39
CA LYS A 516 -12.18 -6.31 26.84
C LYS A 516 -11.56 -7.55 27.50
N ILE A 517 -10.27 -7.50 27.87
CA ILE A 517 -9.54 -8.62 28.47
C ILE A 517 -9.79 -8.67 29.98
N ASP A 518 -9.67 -7.56 30.67
CA ASP A 518 -9.83 -7.43 32.11
C ASP A 518 -10.54 -6.10 32.46
N PRO A 519 -11.89 -6.09 32.47
CA PRO A 519 -12.67 -4.90 32.79
C PRO A 519 -12.43 -4.34 34.20
N ALA A 520 -11.99 -5.20 35.14
CA ALA A 520 -11.77 -4.84 36.54
C ALA A 520 -10.31 -4.50 36.86
N HIS A 521 -9.46 -4.36 35.85
CA HIS A 521 -8.03 -4.11 36.06
C HIS A 521 -7.79 -2.81 36.84
N PRO A 522 -7.02 -2.82 37.96
CA PRO A 522 -6.89 -1.65 38.86
C PRO A 522 -6.34 -0.39 38.21
N GLN A 523 -5.56 -0.55 37.13
CA GLN A 523 -4.93 0.59 36.43
C GLN A 523 -5.79 1.12 35.26
N LEU A 524 -6.83 0.42 34.84
CA LEU A 524 -7.63 0.79 33.68
C LEU A 524 -8.37 2.12 33.92
N GLU A 525 -9.00 2.27 35.08
CA GLU A 525 -9.71 3.50 35.45
C GLU A 525 -8.74 4.70 35.50
N LEU A 526 -7.56 4.53 36.08
CA LEU A 526 -6.54 5.56 36.15
C LEU A 526 -6.10 6.01 34.74
N ILE A 527 -5.76 5.06 33.86
CA ILE A 527 -5.33 5.31 32.48
C ILE A 527 -6.44 6.03 31.71
N ASN A 528 -7.69 5.59 31.84
CA ASN A 528 -8.81 6.20 31.14
C ASN A 528 -9.10 7.63 31.65
N ASN A 529 -9.00 7.87 32.96
CA ASN A 529 -9.16 9.19 33.54
C ASN A 529 -8.06 10.16 33.08
N GLU A 530 -6.80 9.70 33.04
CA GLU A 530 -5.67 10.47 32.53
C GLU A 530 -5.84 10.80 31.04
N TYR A 531 -6.22 9.83 30.23
CA TYR A 531 -6.50 10.04 28.80
C TYR A 531 -7.59 11.10 28.58
N ASN A 532 -8.69 11.02 29.33
CA ASN A 532 -9.78 11.99 29.23
C ASN A 532 -9.40 13.37 29.75
N ALA A 533 -8.54 13.44 30.76
CA ALA A 533 -7.98 14.71 31.26
C ALA A 533 -7.10 15.39 30.21
N LEU A 534 -6.24 14.62 29.52
CA LEU A 534 -5.42 15.14 28.42
C LEU A 534 -6.28 15.59 27.23
N LYS A 535 -7.33 14.85 26.85
CA LYS A 535 -8.28 15.30 25.81
C LYS A 535 -8.87 16.67 26.17
N ARG A 536 -9.29 16.88 27.41
CA ARG A 536 -9.82 18.17 27.88
C ARG A 536 -8.76 19.26 27.88
N LYS A 537 -7.54 18.96 28.34
CA LYS A 537 -6.40 19.91 28.36
C LYS A 537 -6.10 20.47 26.96
N TYR A 538 -6.17 19.62 25.93
CA TYR A 538 -5.89 19.99 24.54
C TYR A 538 -7.12 20.39 23.73
N GLY A 539 -8.29 20.56 24.37
CA GLY A 539 -9.52 20.98 23.69
C GLY A 539 -10.08 19.98 22.69
N ILE A 540 -9.70 18.71 22.81
CA ILE A 540 -10.22 17.63 21.96
C ILE A 540 -11.60 17.26 22.50
N ALA A 541 -12.64 17.51 21.71
CA ALA A 541 -14.03 17.22 22.11
C ALA A 541 -14.18 15.73 22.47
N ALA A 542 -14.93 15.44 23.53
CA ALA A 542 -15.40 14.09 23.78
C ALA A 542 -16.29 13.68 22.60
N ALA A 543 -16.00 12.55 21.98
CA ALA A 543 -16.83 11.99 20.92
C ALA A 543 -18.17 11.55 21.48
#